data_199166916402001461fde9fc2624f00e
#
_entry.id   199166916402001461fde9fc2624f00e
#
_cell.length_a   1.000
_cell.length_b   1.000
_cell.length_c   1.000
_cell.angle_alpha   90.00
_cell.angle_beta   90.00
_cell.angle_gamma   90.00
#
_symmetry.space_group_name_H-M   'P 1'
#
loop_
_entity.id
_entity.type
_entity.pdbx_description
1 polymer ?
#
loop_
_entity_poly.entity_id
_entity_poly.type
_entity_poly.pdbx_seq_one_letter_code
_entity_poly.pdbx_strand_id
1 'polypeptide(L)'
;ETKAFCPRGLGMVPYLMPSGVELAEATIKAIDDDYDVVMWEKHGVFAVDTDIMSAFDQVDVLNKAALIYIASKNMGFEPEGMSDAQMKELSDTFNLPK
;
A
#
# COMPACT_ATOMS: atom_id res chain seq x y z
N GLU A 1 -8.32 -2.01 5.59
CA GLU A 1 -7.07 -2.41 6.26
C GLU A 1 -5.84 -1.74 5.64
N THR A 2 -5.71 -1.70 4.31
CA THR A 2 -4.54 -1.09 3.64
C THR A 2 -4.27 0.32 4.14
N LYS A 3 -5.29 1.17 4.23
CA LYS A 3 -5.12 2.55 4.71
C LYS A 3 -4.69 2.63 6.17
N ALA A 4 -5.04 1.64 6.99
CA ALA A 4 -4.63 1.59 8.39
C ALA A 4 -3.13 1.28 8.51
N PHE A 5 -2.60 0.39 7.68
CA PHE A 5 -1.18 0.02 7.69
C PHE A 5 -0.32 0.93 6.83
N CYS A 6 -0.91 1.56 5.81
CA CYS A 6 -0.25 2.48 4.91
C CYS A 6 -1.02 3.81 4.89
N PRO A 7 -0.92 4.63 5.94
CA PRO A 7 -1.77 5.82 6.09
C PRO A 7 -1.58 6.85 4.98
N ARG A 8 -0.42 6.88 4.36
CA ARG A 8 -0.15 7.73 3.18
C ARG A 8 -0.71 7.15 1.90
N GLY A 9 -1.16 5.89 1.93
CA GLY A 9 -1.67 5.20 0.77
C GLY A 9 -0.58 4.48 0.00
N LEU A 10 -0.86 4.23 -1.27
CA LEU A 10 0.02 3.51 -2.16
C LEU A 10 0.74 4.49 -3.09
N GLY A 11 2.07 4.49 -3.03
CA GLY A 11 2.87 5.27 -3.98
C GLY A 11 2.82 4.63 -5.37
N MET A 12 2.79 5.46 -6.41
CA MET A 12 2.74 4.96 -7.79
C MET A 12 3.92 5.51 -8.57
N VAL A 13 4.66 4.62 -9.20
CA VAL A 13 5.73 4.97 -10.13
C VAL A 13 5.32 4.50 -11.53
N PRO A 14 5.27 5.40 -12.52
CA PRO A 14 4.97 5.00 -13.89
C PRO A 14 6.02 4.03 -14.44
N TYR A 15 5.67 3.33 -15.50
CA TYR A 15 6.62 2.38 -16.09
C TYR A 15 7.94 3.06 -16.45
N LEU A 16 9.02 2.51 -15.92
CA LEU A 16 10.40 2.88 -16.24
C LEU A 16 11.19 1.58 -16.47
N MET A 17 12.30 1.68 -17.17
CA MET A 17 13.12 0.52 -17.49
C MET A 17 13.57 -0.18 -16.18
N PRO A 18 13.25 -1.49 -16.03
CA PRO A 18 13.72 -2.26 -14.88
C PRO A 18 15.25 -2.21 -14.77
N SER A 19 15.75 -2.14 -13.54
CA SER A 19 17.17 -2.01 -13.21
C SER A 19 17.81 -0.70 -13.67
N GLY A 20 17.02 0.26 -14.12
CA GLY A 20 17.52 1.58 -14.51
C GLY A 20 17.67 2.53 -13.32
N VAL A 21 18.54 3.53 -13.49
CA VAL A 21 18.75 4.59 -12.49
C VAL A 21 17.46 5.40 -12.27
N GLU A 22 16.72 5.65 -13.34
CA GLU A 22 15.46 6.42 -13.27
C GLU A 22 14.43 5.76 -12.35
N LEU A 23 14.31 4.43 -12.43
CA LEU A 23 13.42 3.68 -11.54
C LEU A 23 13.88 3.79 -10.08
N ALA A 24 15.17 3.67 -9.82
CA ALA A 24 15.73 3.82 -8.49
C ALA A 24 15.47 5.22 -7.92
N GLU A 25 15.70 6.26 -8.71
CA GLU A 25 15.46 7.65 -8.30
C GLU A 25 13.98 7.92 -8.00
N ALA A 26 13.08 7.45 -8.87
CA ALA A 26 11.64 7.60 -8.66
C ALA A 26 11.17 6.86 -7.40
N THR A 27 11.72 5.68 -7.13
CA THR A 27 11.41 4.90 -5.93
C THR A 27 11.88 5.63 -4.67
N ILE A 28 13.10 6.15 -4.67
CA ILE A 28 13.64 6.93 -3.54
C ILE A 28 12.79 8.16 -3.28
N LYS A 29 12.38 8.85 -4.33
CA LYS A 29 11.50 10.03 -4.19
C LYS A 29 10.16 9.66 -3.54
N ALA A 30 9.56 8.54 -3.93
CA ALA A 30 8.32 8.07 -3.31
C ALA A 30 8.52 7.77 -1.82
N ILE A 31 9.63 7.16 -1.45
CA ILE A 31 9.97 6.88 -0.04
C ILE A 31 10.17 8.20 0.73
N ASP A 32 10.85 9.17 0.14
CA ASP A 32 11.05 10.49 0.74
C ASP A 32 9.72 11.25 0.91
N ASP A 33 8.73 10.97 0.07
CA ASP A 33 7.36 11.49 0.18
C ASP A 33 6.51 10.69 1.20
N ASP A 34 7.14 9.85 2.01
CA ASP A 34 6.55 9.04 3.09
C ASP A 34 5.63 7.88 2.62
N TYR A 35 5.79 7.41 1.41
CA TYR A 35 5.13 6.17 0.99
C TYR A 35 5.95 4.96 1.41
N ASP A 36 5.32 4.07 2.17
CA ASP A 36 5.96 2.82 2.63
C ASP A 36 5.81 1.69 1.62
N VAL A 37 4.78 1.75 0.79
CA VAL A 37 4.54 0.79 -0.29
C VAL A 37 4.43 1.54 -1.60
N VAL A 38 5.20 1.11 -2.57
CA VAL A 38 5.27 1.75 -3.90
C VAL A 38 4.97 0.72 -4.96
N MET A 39 4.03 1.01 -5.83
CA MET A 39 3.73 0.16 -6.98
C MET A 39 4.49 0.65 -8.20
N TRP A 40 5.25 -0.25 -8.79
CA TRP A 40 5.92 -0.04 -10.07
C TRP A 40 4.99 -0.52 -11.18
N GLU A 41 4.48 0.41 -11.96
CA GLU A 41 3.56 0.08 -13.05
C GLU A 41 4.15 -1.00 -13.96
N LYS A 42 3.37 -2.05 -14.22
CA LYS A 42 3.73 -3.21 -15.07
C LYS A 42 4.92 -4.04 -14.59
N HIS A 43 5.37 -3.84 -13.35
CA HIS A 43 6.53 -4.55 -12.84
C HIS A 43 6.23 -5.27 -11.53
N GLY A 44 5.82 -4.56 -10.51
CA GLY A 44 5.62 -5.15 -9.19
C GLY A 44 5.42 -4.12 -8.10
N VAL A 45 5.74 -4.52 -6.89
CA VAL A 45 5.57 -3.69 -5.70
C VAL A 45 6.85 -3.69 -4.88
N PHE A 46 7.13 -2.56 -4.26
CA PHE A 46 8.26 -2.37 -3.35
C PHE A 46 7.73 -1.86 -2.01
N ALA A 47 8.21 -2.43 -0.91
CA ALA A 47 7.82 -2.00 0.43
C ALA A 47 9.04 -1.82 1.32
N VAL A 48 8.95 -0.84 2.21
CA VAL A 48 9.97 -0.60 3.24
C VAL A 48 9.33 -0.57 4.61
N ASP A 49 10.05 -1.09 5.58
CA ASP A 49 9.66 -1.02 6.98
C ASP A 49 10.92 -1.23 7.84
N THR A 50 10.74 -1.26 9.17
CA THR A 50 11.82 -1.44 10.13
C THR A 50 12.45 -2.83 10.08
N ASP A 51 11.70 -3.83 9.62
CA ASP A 51 12.18 -5.21 9.43
C ASP A 51 11.47 -5.86 8.25
N ILE A 52 12.01 -6.99 7.79
CA ILE A 52 11.53 -7.67 6.59
C ILE A 52 10.13 -8.25 6.77
N MET A 53 9.79 -8.72 7.96
CA MET A 53 8.47 -9.29 8.22
C MET A 53 7.38 -8.22 8.18
N SER A 54 7.66 -7.06 8.75
CA SER A 54 6.74 -5.92 8.70
C SER A 54 6.55 -5.42 7.27
N ALA A 55 7.62 -5.35 6.48
CA ALA A 55 7.52 -4.98 5.06
C ALA A 55 6.69 -6.01 4.28
N PHE A 56 6.89 -7.29 4.52
CA PHE A 56 6.08 -8.36 3.92
C PHE A 56 4.60 -8.22 4.30
N ASP A 57 4.31 -7.94 5.57
CA ASP A 57 2.94 -7.80 6.06
C ASP A 57 2.20 -6.66 5.34
N GLN A 58 2.86 -5.56 5.05
CA GLN A 58 2.26 -4.47 4.28
C GLN A 58 1.83 -4.93 2.89
N VAL A 59 2.67 -5.67 2.19
CA VAL A 59 2.36 -6.21 0.87
C VAL A 59 1.25 -7.26 0.95
N ASP A 60 1.29 -8.13 1.97
CA ASP A 60 0.28 -9.16 2.17
C ASP A 60 -1.10 -8.56 2.44
N VAL A 61 -1.19 -7.54 3.28
CA VAL A 61 -2.44 -6.82 3.55
C VAL A 61 -2.96 -6.14 2.29
N LEU A 62 -2.10 -5.47 1.54
CA LEU A 62 -2.46 -4.85 0.27
C LEU A 62 -3.00 -5.89 -0.73
N ASN A 63 -2.33 -7.02 -0.86
CA ASN A 63 -2.74 -8.08 -1.77
C ASN A 63 -4.12 -8.65 -1.41
N LYS A 64 -4.35 -8.92 -0.13
CA LYS A 64 -5.65 -9.42 0.34
C LYS A 64 -6.77 -8.41 0.13
N ALA A 65 -6.50 -7.14 0.44
CA ALA A 65 -7.48 -6.06 0.21
C ALA A 65 -7.83 -5.94 -1.28
N ALA A 66 -6.83 -6.02 -2.16
CA ALA A 66 -7.05 -5.97 -3.60
C ALA A 66 -7.88 -7.15 -4.11
N LEU A 67 -7.61 -8.36 -3.62
CA LEU A 67 -8.38 -9.56 -3.97
C LEU A 67 -9.85 -9.43 -3.56
N ILE A 68 -10.11 -8.95 -2.35
CA ILE A 68 -11.47 -8.74 -1.85
C ILE A 68 -12.17 -7.66 -2.68
N TYR A 69 -11.48 -6.58 -3.00
CA TYR A 69 -12.02 -5.49 -3.82
C TYR A 69 -12.43 -6.00 -5.21
N ILE A 70 -11.53 -6.71 -5.87
CA ILE A 70 -11.78 -7.27 -7.20
C ILE A 70 -12.95 -8.25 -7.17
N ALA A 71 -13.00 -9.16 -6.18
CA ALA A 71 -14.08 -10.11 -6.03
C ALA A 71 -15.43 -9.39 -5.83
N SER A 72 -15.46 -8.35 -4.99
CA SER A 72 -16.67 -7.57 -4.74
C SER A 72 -17.17 -6.88 -6.01
N LYS A 73 -16.27 -6.28 -6.78
CA LYS A 73 -16.60 -5.63 -8.05
C LYS A 73 -17.13 -6.63 -9.07
N ASN A 74 -16.54 -7.81 -9.16
CA ASN A 74 -16.98 -8.88 -10.07
C ASN A 74 -18.36 -9.42 -9.70
N MET A 75 -18.74 -9.35 -8.42
CA MET A 75 -20.08 -9.73 -7.95
C MET A 75 -21.13 -8.62 -8.14
N GLY A 76 -20.72 -7.46 -8.65
CA GLY A 76 -21.60 -6.33 -8.87
C GLY A 76 -21.77 -5.39 -7.68
N PHE A 77 -20.94 -5.53 -6.65
CA PHE A 77 -20.95 -4.64 -5.49
C PHE A 77 -19.92 -3.52 -5.65
N GLU A 78 -20.26 -2.34 -5.12
CA GLU A 78 -19.27 -1.30 -4.85
C GLU A 78 -18.91 -1.41 -3.38
N PRO A 79 -17.68 -1.90 -3.05
CA PRO A 79 -17.32 -2.11 -1.65
C PRO A 79 -17.24 -0.78 -0.91
N GLU A 80 -17.92 -0.73 0.23
CA GLU A 80 -17.86 0.41 1.12
C GLU A 80 -16.65 0.26 2.05
N GLY A 81 -15.81 1.28 2.10
CA GLY A 81 -14.67 1.30 2.99
C GLY A 81 -15.07 1.59 4.44
N MET A 82 -14.10 1.50 5.33
CA MET A 82 -14.29 1.86 6.73
C MET A 82 -14.50 3.37 6.85
N SER A 83 -15.37 3.78 7.79
CA SER A 83 -15.55 5.19 8.10
C SER A 83 -14.31 5.74 8.84
N ASP A 84 -14.18 7.07 8.88
CA ASP A 84 -13.09 7.71 9.61
C ASP A 84 -13.10 7.33 11.09
N ALA A 85 -14.28 7.21 11.71
CA ALA A 85 -14.42 6.78 13.10
C ALA A 85 -13.91 5.35 13.29
N GLN A 86 -14.27 4.43 12.39
CA GLN A 86 -13.78 3.05 12.42
C GLN A 86 -12.27 2.98 12.20
N MET A 87 -11.74 3.79 11.29
CA MET A 87 -10.29 3.88 11.07
C MET A 87 -9.55 4.37 12.31
N LYS A 88 -10.10 5.38 12.98
CA LYS A 88 -9.52 5.90 14.21
C LYS A 88 -9.53 4.86 15.31
N GLU A 89 -10.66 4.18 15.51
CA GLU A 89 -10.78 3.11 16.51
C GLU A 89 -9.76 2.00 16.27
N LEU A 90 -9.62 1.57 15.02
CA LEU A 90 -8.65 0.54 14.64
C LEU A 90 -7.21 1.00 14.94
N SER A 91 -6.85 2.20 14.52
CA SER A 91 -5.51 2.75 14.73
C SER A 91 -5.18 2.90 16.22
N ASP A 92 -6.13 3.37 17.02
CA ASP A 92 -5.93 3.56 18.47
C ASP A 92 -5.84 2.21 19.18
N THR A 93 -6.68 1.24 18.81
CA THR A 93 -6.71 -0.09 19.44
C THR A 93 -5.41 -0.87 19.22
N PHE A 94 -4.88 -0.83 18.01
CA PHE A 94 -3.68 -1.59 17.63
C PHE A 94 -2.42 -0.74 17.56
N ASN A 95 -2.50 0.54 17.95
CA ASN A 95 -1.38 1.47 17.93
C ASN A 95 -0.68 1.51 16.55
N LEU A 96 -1.49 1.63 15.49
CA LEU A 96 -1.01 1.67 14.12
C LEU A 96 -0.43 3.05 13.76
N PRO A 97 0.38 3.14 12.69
CA PRO A 97 0.91 4.41 12.19
C PRO A 97 -0.21 5.40 11.82
N LYS A 98 0.00 6.67 12.07
CA LYS A 98 -0.97 7.74 11.81
C LYS A 98 -0.53 8.68 10.71
#